data_e2e0e3c4286128466a57a7738e0e697c
#
_entry.id   e2e0e3c4286128466a57a7738e0e697c
#
_cell.length_a   1.000
_cell.length_b   1.000
_cell.length_c   1.000
_cell.angle_alpha   90.00
_cell.angle_beta   90.00
_cell.angle_gamma   90.00
#
_symmetry.space_group_name_H-M   'P 1'
#
loop_
_entity.id
_entity.type
_entity.pdbx_description
1 polymer ?
#
loop_
_entity_poly.entity_id
_entity_poly.type
_entity_poly.pdbx_seq_one_letter_code
_entity_poly.pdbx_strand_id
1 'polypeptide(L)'
;MDNAINGTQMTLFVFSGLTNEAKVIPLLFLFFLLVYVVTIVGNTGMITIVQKTAKLHTPMYFFLSYLSLVDLFYSTVITPRMLSDLISLRKAISFNGCAIQFFFFAALAGTEIFILANMAYDRYVAICHPLHYVSIMTKSKCFFLVLLAFFIGFLQSTLQTNCVFRLQFCRSNVIDHFYCDVPPLLKLSCSDTRYCDSVTVYSVGACTVGSLLPILISYMLIFSAIIRMKSVEGKQKAFSTCSAHLICTSLFYVTVFFTYLRPPSEVFDSQDKAACIFYSVLTPMLNPLVYSLRNKEVKSAHEKLVGKDSSVHIKGEVLDALLISGFLQMDMKTYIFQ
;
A
#
# COMPACT_ATOMS: atom_id res chain seq x y z
N MET A 1 26.18 30.59 -22.63
CA MET A 1 25.15 30.95 -23.61
C MET A 1 23.82 30.69 -22.95
N ASP A 2 23.32 31.77 -22.34
CA ASP A 2 22.09 31.75 -21.53
C ASP A 2 20.87 31.73 -22.45
N ASN A 3 20.27 30.58 -22.61
CA ASN A 3 18.90 30.54 -23.12
C ASN A 3 17.98 30.89 -21.93
N ALA A 4 17.62 32.16 -21.84
CA ALA A 4 16.52 32.64 -21.03
C ALA A 4 15.28 31.82 -21.42
N ILE A 5 14.91 30.90 -20.53
CA ILE A 5 13.67 30.11 -20.64
C ILE A 5 12.54 31.09 -20.32
N ASN A 6 11.95 31.65 -21.38
CA ASN A 6 10.64 32.32 -21.31
C ASN A 6 9.70 31.40 -20.51
N GLY A 7 8.93 31.97 -19.57
CA GLY A 7 8.08 31.29 -18.60
C GLY A 7 7.00 30.34 -19.16
N THR A 8 7.38 29.42 -20.02
CA THR A 8 6.55 28.30 -20.48
C THR A 8 6.46 27.28 -19.39
N GLN A 9 5.29 27.16 -18.81
CA GLN A 9 4.92 26.13 -17.86
C GLN A 9 5.35 24.76 -18.41
N MET A 10 6.09 23.98 -17.60
CA MET A 10 6.58 22.65 -17.99
C MET A 10 5.39 21.73 -18.33
N THR A 11 5.34 21.20 -19.55
CA THR A 11 4.23 20.39 -20.04
C THR A 11 4.50 18.89 -19.97
N LEU A 12 5.78 18.50 -19.82
CA LEU A 12 6.21 17.10 -19.89
C LEU A 12 7.33 16.83 -18.88
N PHE A 13 7.16 15.77 -18.08
CA PHE A 13 8.20 15.20 -17.23
C PHE A 13 8.75 13.90 -17.83
N VAL A 14 9.97 13.53 -17.42
CA VAL A 14 10.63 12.29 -17.82
C VAL A 14 11.11 11.58 -16.56
N PHE A 15 10.78 10.30 -16.38
CA PHE A 15 11.27 9.52 -15.23
C PHE A 15 12.70 9.01 -15.48
N SER A 16 13.57 9.08 -14.47
CA SER A 16 14.86 8.36 -14.50
C SER A 16 14.63 6.84 -14.45
N GLY A 17 13.53 6.41 -13.78
CA GLY A 17 13.20 5.01 -13.59
C GLY A 17 14.00 4.35 -12.47
N LEU A 18 13.97 3.01 -12.45
CA LEU A 18 14.64 2.19 -11.45
C LEU A 18 16.10 1.93 -11.79
N THR A 19 16.39 1.68 -13.07
CA THR A 19 17.74 1.39 -13.57
C THR A 19 17.84 1.73 -15.05
N ASN A 20 19.07 1.96 -15.50
CA ASN A 20 19.41 2.11 -16.91
C ASN A 20 20.24 0.92 -17.45
N GLU A 21 20.49 -0.11 -16.62
CA GLU A 21 21.23 -1.27 -17.02
C GLU A 21 20.38 -2.21 -17.88
N ALA A 22 20.69 -2.31 -19.17
CA ALA A 22 19.93 -3.10 -20.15
C ALA A 22 19.81 -4.59 -19.76
N LYS A 23 20.79 -5.15 -19.06
CA LYS A 23 20.78 -6.57 -18.61
C LYS A 23 19.78 -6.83 -17.48
N VAL A 24 19.50 -5.83 -16.63
CA VAL A 24 18.65 -5.95 -15.46
C VAL A 24 17.19 -5.66 -15.81
N ILE A 25 16.93 -4.82 -16.82
CA ILE A 25 15.58 -4.42 -17.22
C ILE A 25 14.63 -5.60 -17.48
N PRO A 26 14.98 -6.65 -18.26
CA PRO A 26 14.06 -7.76 -18.49
C PRO A 26 13.70 -8.54 -17.21
N LEU A 27 14.67 -8.69 -16.30
CA LEU A 27 14.44 -9.35 -15.02
C LEU A 27 13.49 -8.56 -14.14
N LEU A 28 13.69 -7.24 -14.03
CA LEU A 28 12.80 -6.35 -13.28
C LEU A 28 11.39 -6.31 -13.90
N PHE A 29 11.30 -6.28 -15.23
CA PHE A 29 10.02 -6.32 -15.92
C PHE A 29 9.23 -7.58 -15.59
N LEU A 30 9.85 -8.76 -15.70
CA LEU A 30 9.20 -10.03 -15.37
C LEU A 30 8.83 -10.10 -13.88
N PHE A 31 9.70 -9.65 -12.99
CA PHE A 31 9.44 -9.62 -11.56
C PHE A 31 8.22 -8.73 -11.24
N PHE A 32 8.20 -7.47 -11.69
CA PHE A 32 7.10 -6.56 -11.41
C PHE A 32 5.81 -6.94 -12.13
N LEU A 33 5.89 -7.54 -13.31
CA LEU A 33 4.72 -8.11 -13.98
C LEU A 33 4.10 -9.24 -13.16
N LEU A 34 4.92 -10.16 -12.64
CA LEU A 34 4.46 -11.22 -11.75
C LEU A 34 3.82 -10.66 -10.49
N VAL A 35 4.48 -9.71 -9.82
CA VAL A 35 3.94 -9.03 -8.63
C VAL A 35 2.58 -8.40 -8.93
N TYR A 36 2.44 -7.70 -10.06
CA TYR A 36 1.20 -7.06 -10.46
C TYR A 36 0.08 -8.08 -10.73
N VAL A 37 0.37 -9.17 -11.45
CA VAL A 37 -0.60 -10.24 -11.70
C VAL A 37 -1.07 -10.88 -10.39
N VAL A 38 -0.14 -11.18 -9.47
CA VAL A 38 -0.47 -11.73 -8.14
C VAL A 38 -1.33 -10.74 -7.34
N THR A 39 -1.03 -9.44 -7.42
CA THR A 39 -1.82 -8.39 -6.77
C THR A 39 -3.25 -8.37 -7.30
N ILE A 40 -3.44 -8.36 -8.62
CA ILE A 40 -4.76 -8.33 -9.25
C ILE A 40 -5.54 -9.59 -8.90
N VAL A 41 -4.95 -10.77 -9.09
CA VAL A 41 -5.61 -12.07 -8.84
C VAL A 41 -5.93 -12.23 -7.35
N GLY A 42 -4.99 -11.91 -6.46
CA GLY A 42 -5.15 -12.06 -5.01
C GLY A 42 -6.25 -11.16 -4.45
N ASN A 43 -6.23 -9.87 -4.80
CA ASN A 43 -7.23 -8.93 -4.30
C ASN A 43 -8.62 -9.14 -4.92
N THR A 44 -8.71 -9.41 -6.23
CA THR A 44 -9.99 -9.78 -6.87
C THR A 44 -10.55 -11.07 -6.30
N GLY A 45 -9.68 -12.07 -6.08
CA GLY A 45 -10.04 -13.32 -5.43
C GLY A 45 -10.58 -13.10 -4.01
N MET A 46 -9.91 -12.26 -3.20
CA MET A 46 -10.35 -11.92 -1.84
C MET A 46 -11.74 -11.29 -1.84
N ILE A 47 -11.98 -10.28 -2.67
CA ILE A 47 -13.30 -9.62 -2.81
C ILE A 47 -14.36 -10.66 -3.19
N THR A 48 -14.07 -11.50 -4.20
CA THR A 48 -15.00 -12.51 -4.70
C THR A 48 -15.35 -13.56 -3.64
N ILE A 49 -14.35 -14.06 -2.90
CA ILE A 49 -14.54 -15.05 -1.83
C ILE A 49 -15.41 -14.47 -0.72
N VAL A 50 -15.12 -13.24 -0.29
CA VAL A 50 -15.92 -12.57 0.76
C VAL A 50 -17.37 -12.37 0.30
N GLN A 51 -17.60 -11.94 -0.94
CA GLN A 51 -18.97 -11.72 -1.46
C GLN A 51 -19.77 -13.02 -1.60
N LYS A 52 -19.14 -14.11 -2.07
CA LYS A 52 -19.83 -15.39 -2.33
C LYS A 52 -20.00 -16.26 -1.08
N THR A 53 -19.31 -16.00 0.02
CA THR A 53 -19.29 -16.85 1.20
C THR A 53 -19.98 -16.18 2.39
N ALA A 54 -21.22 -16.57 2.69
CA ALA A 54 -22.02 -15.98 3.77
C ALA A 54 -21.33 -16.00 5.15
N LYS A 55 -20.48 -16.99 5.44
CA LYS A 55 -19.70 -17.08 6.69
C LYS A 55 -18.68 -15.97 6.83
N LEU A 56 -18.26 -15.33 5.71
CA LEU A 56 -17.31 -14.23 5.68
C LEU A 56 -18.00 -12.85 5.71
N HIS A 57 -19.33 -12.78 5.86
CA HIS A 57 -20.04 -11.52 5.99
C HIS A 57 -19.93 -10.94 7.42
N THR A 58 -18.70 -10.73 7.88
CA THR A 58 -18.40 -10.10 9.17
C THR A 58 -17.70 -8.75 8.96
N PRO A 59 -17.72 -7.84 9.95
CA PRO A 59 -17.06 -6.54 9.87
C PRO A 59 -15.59 -6.61 9.42
N MET A 60 -14.82 -7.56 9.92
CA MET A 60 -13.42 -7.74 9.54
C MET A 60 -13.24 -8.01 8.04
N TYR A 61 -14.02 -8.92 7.47
CA TYR A 61 -13.93 -9.22 6.03
C TYR A 61 -14.54 -8.11 5.17
N PHE A 62 -15.47 -7.35 5.71
CA PHE A 62 -15.97 -6.14 5.08
C PHE A 62 -14.82 -5.13 4.90
N PHE A 63 -14.06 -4.81 5.95
CA PHE A 63 -12.89 -3.94 5.84
C PHE A 63 -11.82 -4.53 4.91
N LEU A 64 -11.58 -5.83 4.99
CA LEU A 64 -10.62 -6.52 4.13
C LEU A 64 -11.00 -6.45 2.64
N SER A 65 -12.30 -6.50 2.31
CA SER A 65 -12.76 -6.30 0.92
C SER A 65 -12.47 -4.89 0.41
N TYR A 66 -12.66 -3.87 1.26
CA TYR A 66 -12.33 -2.49 0.89
C TYR A 66 -10.81 -2.25 0.83
N LEU A 67 -10.04 -2.89 1.72
CA LEU A 67 -8.58 -2.88 1.63
C LEU A 67 -8.13 -3.47 0.28
N SER A 68 -8.65 -4.64 -0.08
CA SER A 68 -8.36 -5.27 -1.38
C SER A 68 -8.78 -4.41 -2.58
N LEU A 69 -9.89 -3.67 -2.47
CA LEU A 69 -10.31 -2.72 -3.51
C LEU A 69 -9.33 -1.55 -3.63
N VAL A 70 -8.89 -0.99 -2.51
CA VAL A 70 -7.88 0.07 -2.47
C VAL A 70 -6.56 -0.43 -3.07
N ASP A 71 -6.09 -1.62 -2.69
CA ASP A 71 -4.86 -2.25 -3.20
C ASP A 71 -4.90 -2.45 -4.72
N LEU A 72 -6.05 -2.84 -5.29
CA LEU A 72 -6.24 -2.97 -6.74
C LEU A 72 -6.04 -1.64 -7.46
N PHE A 73 -6.72 -0.59 -6.99
CA PHE A 73 -6.60 0.73 -7.61
C PHE A 73 -5.21 1.33 -7.37
N TYR A 74 -4.68 1.21 -6.17
CA TYR A 74 -3.37 1.71 -5.79
C TYR A 74 -2.24 1.13 -6.68
N SER A 75 -2.19 -0.19 -6.81
CA SER A 75 -1.22 -0.84 -7.69
C SER A 75 -1.42 -0.49 -9.17
N THR A 76 -2.68 -0.32 -9.61
CA THR A 76 -3.01 0.02 -11.02
C THR A 76 -2.62 1.46 -11.37
N VAL A 77 -2.59 2.38 -10.42
CA VAL A 77 -2.11 3.77 -10.65
C VAL A 77 -0.61 3.82 -10.94
N ILE A 78 0.18 2.91 -10.39
CA ILE A 78 1.66 2.96 -10.48
C ILE A 78 2.21 1.88 -11.41
N THR A 79 1.88 0.61 -11.18
CA THR A 79 2.61 -0.53 -11.74
C THR A 79 2.51 -0.63 -13.28
N PRO A 80 1.35 -0.45 -13.94
CA PRO A 80 1.28 -0.52 -15.41
C PRO A 80 2.16 0.52 -16.08
N ARG A 81 2.21 1.73 -15.51
CA ARG A 81 3.05 2.79 -16.02
C ARG A 81 4.53 2.46 -15.82
N MET A 82 4.91 2.02 -14.63
CA MET A 82 6.28 1.59 -14.32
C MET A 82 6.76 0.48 -15.26
N LEU A 83 5.91 -0.51 -15.55
CA LEU A 83 6.21 -1.59 -16.50
C LEU A 83 6.40 -1.05 -17.93
N SER A 84 5.53 -0.15 -18.36
CA SER A 84 5.68 0.52 -19.68
C SER A 84 7.00 1.29 -19.78
N ASP A 85 7.37 2.00 -18.71
CA ASP A 85 8.60 2.81 -18.69
C ASP A 85 9.88 1.96 -18.64
N LEU A 86 9.82 0.71 -18.12
CA LEU A 86 10.95 -0.21 -18.18
C LEU A 86 11.32 -0.63 -19.60
N ILE A 87 10.34 -0.77 -20.49
CA ILE A 87 10.55 -1.21 -21.89
C ILE A 87 10.55 -0.05 -22.89
N SER A 88 10.21 1.16 -22.46
CA SER A 88 10.10 2.35 -23.31
C SER A 88 11.41 3.14 -23.33
N LEU A 89 11.78 3.61 -24.52
CA LEU A 89 12.88 4.57 -24.70
C LEU A 89 12.54 5.98 -24.18
N ARG A 90 11.25 6.33 -24.16
CA ARG A 90 10.75 7.62 -23.70
C ARG A 90 9.85 7.43 -22.48
N LYS A 91 10.45 7.57 -21.30
CA LYS A 91 9.75 7.46 -19.99
C LYS A 91 9.04 8.78 -19.65
N ALA A 92 8.24 9.32 -20.58
CA ALA A 92 7.68 10.67 -20.48
C ALA A 92 6.23 10.65 -20.01
N ILE A 93 5.86 11.53 -19.08
CA ILE A 93 4.50 11.75 -18.59
C ILE A 93 4.13 13.23 -18.71
N SER A 94 2.90 13.52 -19.12
CA SER A 94 2.41 14.90 -19.15
C SER A 94 2.25 15.47 -17.73
N PHE A 95 2.32 16.79 -17.59
CA PHE A 95 2.10 17.47 -16.31
C PHE A 95 0.78 17.05 -15.66
N ASN A 96 -0.33 17.07 -16.40
CA ASN A 96 -1.63 16.64 -15.90
C ASN A 96 -1.66 15.15 -15.57
N GLY A 97 -1.00 14.31 -16.37
CA GLY A 97 -0.88 12.87 -16.09
C GLY A 97 -0.15 12.60 -14.78
N CYS A 98 0.93 13.35 -14.52
CA CYS A 98 1.67 13.28 -13.25
C CYS A 98 0.80 13.74 -12.06
N ALA A 99 0.05 14.84 -12.22
CA ALA A 99 -0.85 15.33 -11.19
C ALA A 99 -1.97 14.31 -10.85
N ILE A 100 -2.57 13.70 -11.87
CA ILE A 100 -3.61 12.68 -11.70
C ILE A 100 -3.02 11.43 -11.03
N GLN A 101 -1.85 10.94 -11.48
CA GLN A 101 -1.18 9.79 -10.87
C GLN A 101 -0.89 10.06 -9.39
N PHE A 102 -0.29 11.21 -9.08
CA PHE A 102 0.00 11.61 -7.71
C PHE A 102 -1.26 11.71 -6.85
N PHE A 103 -2.32 12.35 -7.37
CA PHE A 103 -3.58 12.50 -6.64
C PHE A 103 -4.17 11.16 -6.22
N PHE A 104 -4.34 10.24 -7.15
CA PHE A 104 -4.92 8.93 -6.82
C PHE A 104 -4.00 8.08 -5.95
N PHE A 105 -2.69 8.11 -6.19
CA PHE A 105 -1.69 7.47 -5.35
C PHE A 105 -1.80 7.93 -3.89
N ALA A 106 -1.72 9.24 -3.64
CA ALA A 106 -1.75 9.80 -2.29
C ALA A 106 -3.12 9.58 -1.60
N ALA A 107 -4.24 9.68 -2.35
CA ALA A 107 -5.58 9.45 -1.83
C ALA A 107 -5.77 7.99 -1.36
N LEU A 108 -5.32 7.04 -2.17
CA LEU A 108 -5.46 5.61 -1.85
C LEU A 108 -4.53 5.19 -0.72
N ALA A 109 -3.29 5.69 -0.69
CA ALA A 109 -2.36 5.47 0.43
C ALA A 109 -2.94 6.00 1.76
N GLY A 110 -3.49 7.23 1.74
CA GLY A 110 -4.18 7.80 2.89
C GLY A 110 -5.42 7.01 3.32
N THR A 111 -6.18 6.47 2.37
CA THR A 111 -7.35 5.61 2.65
C THR A 111 -6.92 4.29 3.30
N GLU A 112 -5.87 3.67 2.80
CA GLU A 112 -5.34 2.37 3.26
C GLU A 112 -5.02 2.40 4.76
N ILE A 113 -4.30 3.43 5.26
CA ILE A 113 -3.90 3.53 6.67
C ILE A 113 -5.10 3.63 7.61
N PHE A 114 -6.18 4.31 7.21
CA PHE A 114 -7.38 4.40 8.03
C PHE A 114 -8.22 3.12 7.96
N ILE A 115 -8.23 2.38 6.84
CA ILE A 115 -8.85 1.06 6.79
C ILE A 115 -8.09 0.09 7.73
N LEU A 116 -6.75 0.11 7.74
CA LEU A 116 -5.95 -0.66 8.68
C LEU A 116 -6.26 -0.28 10.15
N ALA A 117 -6.42 1.00 10.46
CA ALA A 117 -6.83 1.44 11.79
C ALA A 117 -8.23 0.92 12.18
N ASN A 118 -9.18 0.93 11.26
CA ASN A 118 -10.51 0.37 11.46
C ASN A 118 -10.48 -1.15 11.70
N MET A 119 -9.60 -1.87 11.02
CA MET A 119 -9.37 -3.31 11.23
C MET A 119 -8.76 -3.59 12.61
N ALA A 120 -7.84 -2.76 13.09
CA ALA A 120 -7.30 -2.88 14.44
C ALA A 120 -8.38 -2.66 15.51
N TYR A 121 -9.24 -1.65 15.31
CA TYR A 121 -10.39 -1.38 16.18
C TYR A 121 -11.39 -2.56 16.18
N ASP A 122 -11.69 -3.13 15.01
CA ASP A 122 -12.54 -4.32 14.90
C ASP A 122 -11.98 -5.49 15.71
N ARG A 123 -10.69 -5.75 15.59
CA ARG A 123 -10.00 -6.80 16.39
C ARG A 123 -10.07 -6.54 17.89
N TYR A 124 -9.87 -5.29 18.30
CA TYR A 124 -10.02 -4.91 19.70
C TYR A 124 -11.43 -5.23 20.23
N VAL A 125 -12.46 -4.80 19.52
CA VAL A 125 -13.84 -5.06 19.94
C VAL A 125 -14.16 -6.55 19.97
N ALA A 126 -13.72 -7.32 18.95
CA ALA A 126 -13.97 -8.76 18.88
C ALA A 126 -13.29 -9.56 20.03
N ILE A 127 -12.11 -9.14 20.47
CA ILE A 127 -11.34 -9.87 21.48
C ILE A 127 -11.69 -9.39 22.89
N CYS A 128 -11.81 -8.07 23.11
CA CYS A 128 -12.02 -7.49 24.44
C CYS A 128 -13.50 -7.36 24.82
N HIS A 129 -14.41 -7.25 23.84
CA HIS A 129 -15.84 -7.07 24.07
C HIS A 129 -16.72 -8.03 23.24
N PRO A 130 -16.50 -9.36 23.31
CA PRO A 130 -17.16 -10.33 22.42
C PRO A 130 -18.68 -10.34 22.54
N LEU A 131 -19.24 -10.10 23.74
CA LEU A 131 -20.68 -10.06 23.98
C LEU A 131 -21.36 -8.83 23.34
N HIS A 132 -20.64 -7.75 23.20
CA HIS A 132 -21.14 -6.50 22.60
C HIS A 132 -20.68 -6.28 21.17
N TYR A 133 -19.96 -7.23 20.58
CA TYR A 133 -19.36 -7.08 19.26
C TYR A 133 -20.39 -6.71 18.18
N VAL A 134 -21.49 -7.44 18.11
CA VAL A 134 -22.54 -7.21 17.11
C VAL A 134 -23.24 -5.85 17.27
N SER A 135 -23.41 -5.40 18.50
CA SER A 135 -24.03 -4.09 18.79
C SER A 135 -23.09 -2.93 18.55
N ILE A 136 -21.76 -3.13 18.72
CA ILE A 136 -20.74 -2.08 18.50
C ILE A 136 -20.38 -1.99 17.01
N MET A 137 -20.19 -3.14 16.35
CA MET A 137 -19.72 -3.22 14.94
C MET A 137 -20.91 -3.42 13.99
N THR A 138 -21.86 -2.49 13.99
CA THR A 138 -23.01 -2.52 13.09
C THR A 138 -22.57 -2.26 11.63
N LYS A 139 -23.35 -2.74 10.66
CA LYS A 139 -23.10 -2.51 9.22
C LYS A 139 -23.01 -1.01 8.89
N SER A 140 -23.91 -0.19 9.47
CA SER A 140 -23.90 1.26 9.27
C SER A 140 -22.62 1.89 9.78
N LYS A 141 -22.14 1.49 10.96
CA LYS A 141 -20.87 1.98 11.52
C LYS A 141 -19.68 1.57 10.68
N CYS A 142 -19.61 0.32 10.23
CA CYS A 142 -18.52 -0.15 9.37
C CYS A 142 -18.49 0.64 8.05
N PHE A 143 -19.65 0.87 7.43
CA PHE A 143 -19.75 1.65 6.21
C PHE A 143 -19.32 3.11 6.43
N PHE A 144 -19.78 3.73 7.53
CA PHE A 144 -19.37 5.09 7.91
C PHE A 144 -17.84 5.19 8.09
N LEU A 145 -17.22 4.23 8.76
CA LEU A 145 -15.77 4.22 8.99
C LEU A 145 -14.98 4.09 7.67
N VAL A 146 -15.49 3.31 6.71
CA VAL A 146 -14.88 3.22 5.37
C VAL A 146 -15.03 4.54 4.61
N LEU A 147 -16.23 5.14 4.61
CA LEU A 147 -16.46 6.44 3.97
C LEU A 147 -15.55 7.52 4.57
N LEU A 148 -15.39 7.52 5.88
CA LEU A 148 -14.51 8.46 6.57
C LEU A 148 -13.05 8.27 6.16
N ALA A 149 -12.59 7.01 6.01
CA ALA A 149 -11.25 6.71 5.53
C ALA A 149 -11.01 7.27 4.12
N PHE A 150 -11.95 7.05 3.19
CA PHE A 150 -11.89 7.63 1.85
C PHE A 150 -11.91 9.16 1.89
N PHE A 151 -12.81 9.76 2.67
CA PHE A 151 -12.90 11.21 2.79
C PHE A 151 -11.58 11.83 3.24
N ILE A 152 -10.96 11.28 4.29
CA ILE A 152 -9.68 11.79 4.83
C ILE A 152 -8.56 11.62 3.79
N GLY A 153 -8.43 10.43 3.17
CA GLY A 153 -7.40 10.17 2.16
C GLY A 153 -7.52 11.11 0.95
N PHE A 154 -8.73 11.33 0.42
CA PHE A 154 -8.97 12.23 -0.70
C PHE A 154 -8.78 13.71 -0.31
N LEU A 155 -9.16 14.11 0.90
CA LEU A 155 -8.91 15.47 1.41
C LEU A 155 -7.39 15.74 1.52
N GLN A 156 -6.64 14.83 2.12
CA GLN A 156 -5.18 14.92 2.22
C GLN A 156 -4.54 15.06 0.84
N SER A 157 -4.90 14.18 -0.09
CA SER A 157 -4.38 14.19 -1.45
C SER A 157 -4.71 15.48 -2.20
N THR A 158 -5.93 16.01 -2.03
CA THR A 158 -6.35 17.30 -2.62
C THR A 158 -5.45 18.44 -2.14
N LEU A 159 -5.17 18.49 -0.82
CA LEU A 159 -4.29 19.53 -0.25
C LEU A 159 -2.88 19.44 -0.82
N GLN A 160 -2.30 18.25 -0.87
CA GLN A 160 -0.95 18.04 -1.38
C GLN A 160 -0.84 18.31 -2.89
N THR A 161 -1.76 17.77 -3.68
CA THR A 161 -1.77 17.96 -5.14
C THR A 161 -1.90 19.45 -5.49
N ASN A 162 -2.83 20.16 -4.83
CA ASN A 162 -3.03 21.58 -5.06
C ASN A 162 -1.78 22.40 -4.67
N CYS A 163 -1.07 22.00 -3.62
CA CYS A 163 0.15 22.65 -3.21
C CYS A 163 1.28 22.42 -4.22
N VAL A 164 1.57 21.15 -4.54
CA VAL A 164 2.72 20.76 -5.37
C VAL A 164 2.56 21.22 -6.81
N PHE A 165 1.39 21.02 -7.42
CA PHE A 165 1.19 21.34 -8.83
C PHE A 165 0.87 22.82 -9.12
N ARG A 166 0.90 23.69 -8.11
CA ARG A 166 0.97 25.17 -8.26
C ARG A 166 2.40 25.70 -8.33
N LEU A 167 3.40 24.89 -8.01
CA LEU A 167 4.80 25.29 -8.07
C LEU A 167 5.23 25.48 -9.54
N GLN A 168 6.23 26.34 -9.72
CA GLN A 168 6.88 26.53 -11.02
C GLN A 168 8.04 25.56 -11.16
N PHE A 169 7.98 24.68 -12.15
CA PHE A 169 9.01 23.69 -12.47
C PHE A 169 9.89 24.24 -13.61
N CYS A 170 11.13 24.59 -13.33
CA CYS A 170 12.03 25.20 -14.30
C CYS A 170 13.49 24.71 -14.20
N ARG A 171 13.85 23.89 -13.19
CA ARG A 171 15.22 23.40 -13.04
C ARG A 171 15.56 22.28 -14.01
N SER A 172 14.70 21.28 -14.07
CA SER A 172 14.81 20.10 -14.93
C SER A 172 13.44 19.51 -15.14
N ASN A 173 13.25 18.75 -16.22
CA ASN A 173 12.05 17.95 -16.43
C ASN A 173 12.26 16.48 -16.06
N VAL A 174 13.41 16.10 -15.53
CA VAL A 174 13.71 14.71 -15.15
C VAL A 174 13.38 14.51 -13.69
N ILE A 175 12.34 13.69 -13.45
CA ILE A 175 11.94 13.20 -12.11
C ILE A 175 12.85 12.01 -11.79
N ASP A 176 13.69 12.13 -10.74
CA ASP A 176 14.53 11.03 -10.29
C ASP A 176 13.75 10.00 -9.48
N HIS A 177 12.76 9.41 -10.14
CA HIS A 177 11.87 8.38 -9.59
C HIS A 177 11.24 7.55 -10.72
N PHE A 178 10.38 6.56 -10.35
CA PHE A 178 9.61 5.72 -11.28
C PHE A 178 8.11 6.04 -11.28
N TYR A 179 7.65 6.98 -10.46
CA TYR A 179 6.30 7.56 -10.46
C TYR A 179 6.35 8.98 -9.88
N CYS A 180 5.23 9.72 -9.97
CA CYS A 180 5.13 11.07 -9.43
C CYS A 180 4.94 11.06 -7.92
N ASP A 181 5.92 11.62 -7.19
CA ASP A 181 5.90 11.76 -5.73
C ASP A 181 6.40 13.14 -5.29
N VAL A 182 6.04 13.56 -4.06
CA VAL A 182 6.35 14.90 -3.55
C VAL A 182 7.85 15.17 -3.49
N PRO A 183 8.70 14.37 -2.82
CA PRO A 183 10.09 14.73 -2.64
C PRO A 183 10.86 14.93 -3.96
N PRO A 184 10.73 14.07 -4.99
CA PRO A 184 11.36 14.31 -6.29
C PRO A 184 10.81 15.54 -7.01
N LEU A 185 9.49 15.80 -6.94
CA LEU A 185 8.88 16.96 -7.60
C LEU A 185 9.34 18.29 -6.99
N LEU A 186 9.43 18.39 -5.67
CA LEU A 186 9.89 19.61 -5.00
C LEU A 186 11.31 19.98 -5.41
N LYS A 187 12.20 19.02 -5.68
CA LYS A 187 13.56 19.26 -6.18
C LYS A 187 13.60 19.93 -7.55
N LEU A 188 12.56 19.77 -8.38
CA LEU A 188 12.47 20.37 -9.71
C LEU A 188 11.88 21.78 -9.70
N SER A 189 11.34 22.22 -8.55
CA SER A 189 10.75 23.53 -8.40
C SER A 189 11.79 24.66 -8.35
N CYS A 190 11.46 25.78 -8.97
CA CYS A 190 12.18 27.06 -8.81
C CYS A 190 11.50 27.98 -7.80
N SER A 191 10.25 27.70 -7.47
CA SER A 191 9.50 28.41 -6.43
C SER A 191 10.00 28.00 -5.04
N ASP A 192 9.69 28.82 -4.04
CA ASP A 192 9.88 28.44 -2.62
C ASP A 192 9.01 27.24 -2.26
N THR A 193 9.61 26.13 -1.87
CA THR A 193 8.93 24.88 -1.55
C THR A 193 8.57 24.76 -0.09
N ARG A 194 9.04 25.64 0.81
CA ARG A 194 8.86 25.52 2.27
C ARG A 194 7.42 25.36 2.71
N TYR A 195 6.49 26.05 2.03
CA TYR A 195 5.07 25.88 2.31
C TYR A 195 4.57 24.49 1.94
N CYS A 196 4.94 23.97 0.78
CA CYS A 196 4.54 22.63 0.32
C CYS A 196 5.22 21.51 1.14
N ASP A 197 6.48 21.72 1.53
CA ASP A 197 7.17 20.82 2.48
C ASP A 197 6.39 20.75 3.80
N SER A 198 6.02 21.91 4.36
CA SER A 198 5.23 21.96 5.60
C SER A 198 3.86 21.30 5.45
N VAL A 199 3.12 21.60 4.38
CA VAL A 199 1.82 20.97 4.11
C VAL A 199 1.97 19.45 4.01
N THR A 200 3.01 18.95 3.35
CA THR A 200 3.26 17.52 3.21
C THR A 200 3.56 16.88 4.57
N VAL A 201 4.54 17.42 5.31
CA VAL A 201 4.94 16.88 6.61
C VAL A 201 3.78 16.89 7.61
N TYR A 202 3.04 18.00 7.71
CA TYR A 202 1.91 18.09 8.65
C TYR A 202 0.74 17.23 8.23
N SER A 203 0.38 17.15 6.94
CA SER A 203 -0.76 16.34 6.50
C SER A 203 -0.44 14.84 6.57
N VAL A 204 0.73 14.39 6.13
CA VAL A 204 1.17 13.00 6.28
C VAL A 204 1.33 12.66 7.75
N GLY A 205 1.97 13.53 8.54
CA GLY A 205 2.16 13.34 9.97
C GLY A 205 0.83 13.22 10.73
N ALA A 206 -0.13 14.10 10.45
CA ALA A 206 -1.46 14.06 11.08
C ALA A 206 -2.22 12.77 10.72
N CYS A 207 -2.20 12.35 9.46
CA CYS A 207 -2.82 11.09 9.02
C CYS A 207 -2.11 9.88 9.64
N THR A 208 -0.77 9.87 9.67
CA THR A 208 0.03 8.81 10.28
C THR A 208 -0.26 8.69 11.79
N VAL A 209 -0.22 9.78 12.53
CA VAL A 209 -0.53 9.78 13.97
C VAL A 209 -1.99 9.43 14.21
N GLY A 210 -2.92 10.02 13.44
CA GLY A 210 -4.37 9.79 13.58
C GLY A 210 -4.79 8.33 13.31
N SER A 211 -4.05 7.59 12.49
CA SER A 211 -4.28 6.18 12.22
C SER A 211 -3.44 5.25 13.12
N LEU A 212 -2.21 5.59 13.44
CA LEU A 212 -1.31 4.78 14.24
C LEU A 212 -1.73 4.72 15.71
N LEU A 213 -2.18 5.85 16.30
CA LEU A 213 -2.62 5.88 17.71
C LEU A 213 -3.76 4.91 17.99
N PRO A 214 -4.87 4.87 17.22
CA PRO A 214 -5.91 3.85 17.41
C PRO A 214 -5.38 2.41 17.28
N ILE A 215 -4.44 2.17 16.36
CA ILE A 215 -3.81 0.86 16.18
C ILE A 215 -3.04 0.47 17.45
N LEU A 216 -2.15 1.34 17.92
CA LEU A 216 -1.35 1.09 19.12
C LEU A 216 -2.22 0.87 20.35
N ILE A 217 -3.22 1.72 20.58
CA ILE A 217 -4.15 1.58 21.71
C ILE A 217 -4.89 0.24 21.62
N SER A 218 -5.44 -0.10 20.44
CA SER A 218 -6.15 -1.35 20.21
C SER A 218 -5.26 -2.56 20.54
N TYR A 219 -4.02 -2.57 20.06
CA TYR A 219 -3.12 -3.69 20.29
C TYR A 219 -2.58 -3.76 21.71
N MET A 220 -2.37 -2.65 22.39
CA MET A 220 -2.04 -2.66 23.83
C MET A 220 -3.17 -3.31 24.66
N LEU A 221 -4.42 -2.95 24.36
CA LEU A 221 -5.59 -3.53 25.03
C LEU A 221 -5.79 -5.01 24.68
N ILE A 222 -5.63 -5.39 23.42
CA ILE A 222 -5.65 -6.79 22.97
C ILE A 222 -4.58 -7.61 23.70
N PHE A 223 -3.35 -7.11 23.75
CA PHE A 223 -2.25 -7.81 24.42
C PHE A 223 -2.53 -8.01 25.91
N SER A 224 -3.04 -6.97 26.59
CA SER A 224 -3.47 -7.07 27.99
C SER A 224 -4.59 -8.11 28.18
N ALA A 225 -5.54 -8.20 27.26
CA ALA A 225 -6.60 -9.20 27.30
C ALA A 225 -6.06 -10.62 27.08
N ILE A 226 -5.16 -10.81 26.10
CA ILE A 226 -4.54 -12.12 25.79
C ILE A 226 -3.74 -12.66 26.99
N ILE A 227 -2.99 -11.80 27.68
CA ILE A 227 -2.24 -12.22 28.90
C ILE A 227 -3.19 -12.77 29.95
N ARG A 228 -4.34 -12.14 30.15
CA ARG A 228 -5.35 -12.52 31.16
C ARG A 228 -6.18 -13.75 30.78
N MET A 229 -6.18 -14.18 29.52
CA MET A 229 -6.89 -15.39 29.09
C MET A 229 -6.29 -16.63 29.80
N LYS A 230 -7.15 -17.53 30.27
CA LYS A 230 -6.72 -18.79 30.92
C LYS A 230 -6.46 -19.90 29.88
N SER A 231 -7.19 -19.90 28.74
CA SER A 231 -7.08 -20.93 27.71
C SER A 231 -5.86 -20.69 26.82
N VAL A 232 -4.98 -21.69 26.71
CA VAL A 232 -3.81 -21.67 25.81
C VAL A 232 -4.27 -21.62 24.35
N GLU A 233 -5.29 -22.38 23.98
CA GLU A 233 -5.87 -22.39 22.64
C GLU A 233 -6.45 -21.03 22.24
N GLY A 234 -7.14 -20.37 23.20
CA GLY A 234 -7.66 -19.01 23.00
C GLY A 234 -6.56 -17.99 22.74
N LYS A 235 -5.46 -18.05 23.53
CA LYS A 235 -4.28 -17.20 23.31
C LYS A 235 -3.67 -17.40 21.92
N GLN A 236 -3.45 -18.64 21.53
CA GLN A 236 -2.85 -18.98 20.24
C GLN A 236 -3.73 -18.53 19.06
N LYS A 237 -5.05 -18.71 19.15
CA LYS A 237 -6.01 -18.25 18.15
C LYS A 237 -6.01 -16.72 18.01
N ALA A 238 -6.08 -16.00 19.14
CA ALA A 238 -6.03 -14.54 19.16
C ALA A 238 -4.73 -14.00 18.56
N PHE A 239 -3.58 -14.56 18.98
CA PHE A 239 -2.27 -14.16 18.47
C PHE A 239 -2.13 -14.43 16.96
N SER A 240 -2.53 -15.61 16.49
CA SER A 240 -2.48 -15.95 15.05
C SER A 240 -3.31 -14.98 14.20
N THR A 241 -4.46 -14.55 14.72
CA THR A 241 -5.35 -13.64 14.02
C THR A 241 -4.79 -12.21 13.96
N CYS A 242 -4.15 -11.75 15.05
CA CYS A 242 -3.57 -10.41 15.14
C CYS A 242 -2.26 -10.27 14.37
N SER A 243 -1.45 -11.33 14.31
CA SER A 243 -0.11 -11.28 13.71
C SER A 243 -0.13 -10.94 12.21
N ALA A 244 -1.11 -11.41 11.45
CA ALA A 244 -1.27 -11.05 10.04
C ALA A 244 -1.41 -9.53 9.86
N HIS A 245 -2.34 -8.93 10.61
CA HIS A 245 -2.58 -7.49 10.57
C HIS A 245 -1.35 -6.69 11.04
N LEU A 246 -0.70 -7.12 12.13
CA LEU A 246 0.51 -6.44 12.63
C LEU A 246 1.64 -6.47 11.61
N ILE A 247 1.85 -7.57 10.88
CA ILE A 247 2.88 -7.66 9.85
C ILE A 247 2.59 -6.66 8.73
N CYS A 248 1.39 -6.67 8.14
CA CYS A 248 1.02 -5.76 7.06
C CYS A 248 1.12 -4.28 7.50
N THR A 249 0.58 -3.97 8.69
CA THR A 249 0.62 -2.62 9.27
C THR A 249 2.07 -2.16 9.52
N SER A 250 2.90 -3.00 10.12
CA SER A 250 4.30 -2.64 10.40
C SER A 250 5.08 -2.38 9.13
N LEU A 251 4.93 -3.22 8.11
CA LEU A 251 5.59 -3.03 6.81
C LEU A 251 5.21 -1.68 6.19
N PHE A 252 3.93 -1.34 6.22
CA PHE A 252 3.44 -0.07 5.68
C PHE A 252 4.00 1.13 6.45
N TYR A 253 3.83 1.17 7.79
CA TYR A 253 4.25 2.34 8.58
C TYR A 253 5.76 2.54 8.62
N VAL A 254 6.55 1.47 8.66
CA VAL A 254 8.01 1.56 8.61
C VAL A 254 8.46 2.23 7.31
N THR A 255 7.91 1.81 6.18
CA THR A 255 8.27 2.39 4.87
C THR A 255 7.82 3.83 4.72
N VAL A 256 6.60 4.18 5.14
CA VAL A 256 6.09 5.57 5.13
C VAL A 256 6.94 6.48 6.02
N PHE A 257 7.33 6.01 7.21
CA PHE A 257 8.19 6.76 8.11
C PHE A 257 9.53 7.10 7.45
N PHE A 258 10.19 6.12 6.85
CA PHE A 258 11.48 6.33 6.18
C PHE A 258 11.37 7.24 4.95
N THR A 259 10.24 7.27 4.27
CA THR A 259 10.07 8.07 3.04
C THR A 259 9.69 9.53 3.32
N TYR A 260 8.77 9.78 4.27
CA TYR A 260 8.12 11.10 4.41
C TYR A 260 8.42 11.84 5.71
N LEU A 261 8.88 11.14 6.76
CA LEU A 261 9.09 11.74 8.09
C LEU A 261 10.57 11.92 8.43
N ARG A 262 11.45 11.70 7.47
CA ARG A 262 12.89 11.93 7.60
C ARG A 262 13.21 13.42 7.37
N PRO A 263 14.24 13.98 8.05
CA PRO A 263 14.67 15.37 7.82
C PRO A 263 15.05 15.63 6.36
N PRO A 264 14.68 16.80 5.79
CA PRO A 264 14.93 17.13 4.38
C PRO A 264 16.40 17.32 4.01
N SER A 265 17.33 17.26 4.98
CA SER A 265 18.78 17.40 4.80
C SER A 265 19.45 16.17 4.18
N GLU A 266 18.78 15.01 4.15
CA GLU A 266 19.33 13.80 3.56
C GLU A 266 18.97 13.69 2.08
N VAL A 267 19.97 13.36 1.26
CA VAL A 267 19.78 13.17 -0.17
C VAL A 267 18.84 11.99 -0.42
N PHE A 268 17.82 12.19 -1.27
CA PHE A 268 16.96 11.11 -1.74
C PHE A 268 17.82 10.14 -2.55
N ASP A 269 18.06 8.95 -2.02
CA ASP A 269 19.02 7.96 -2.54
C ASP A 269 18.30 6.70 -3.07
N SER A 270 19.08 5.76 -3.59
CA SER A 270 18.61 4.44 -4.05
C SER A 270 17.81 3.67 -2.99
N GLN A 271 18.14 3.86 -1.71
CA GLN A 271 17.38 3.29 -0.59
C GLN A 271 15.94 3.81 -0.51
N ASP A 272 15.70 5.07 -0.83
CA ASP A 272 14.37 5.65 -0.84
C ASP A 272 13.49 5.06 -1.95
N LYS A 273 14.08 4.84 -3.15
CA LYS A 273 13.38 4.15 -4.25
C LYS A 273 13.01 2.72 -3.86
N ALA A 274 13.89 2.02 -3.14
CA ALA A 274 13.60 0.68 -2.62
C ALA A 274 12.46 0.70 -1.60
N ALA A 275 12.46 1.62 -0.64
CA ALA A 275 11.36 1.79 0.31
C ALA A 275 10.02 2.08 -0.42
N CYS A 276 10.06 2.92 -1.46
CA CYS A 276 8.90 3.22 -2.29
C CYS A 276 8.34 1.98 -3.00
N ILE A 277 9.20 1.07 -3.52
CA ILE A 277 8.76 -0.21 -4.10
C ILE A 277 8.03 -1.06 -3.05
N PHE A 278 8.54 -1.11 -1.83
CA PHE A 278 7.93 -1.91 -0.77
C PHE A 278 6.49 -1.47 -0.50
N TYR A 279 6.24 -0.19 -0.23
CA TYR A 279 4.89 0.23 0.13
C TYR A 279 3.95 0.39 -1.08
N SER A 280 4.48 0.75 -2.26
CA SER A 280 3.62 1.04 -3.41
C SER A 280 3.33 -0.18 -4.30
N VAL A 281 4.22 -1.17 -4.32
CA VAL A 281 4.11 -2.34 -5.21
C VAL A 281 3.97 -3.64 -4.44
N LEU A 282 4.79 -3.85 -3.39
CA LEU A 282 4.81 -5.12 -2.67
C LEU A 282 3.71 -5.21 -1.60
N THR A 283 3.39 -4.14 -0.87
CA THR A 283 2.35 -4.16 0.16
C THR A 283 0.98 -4.57 -0.39
N PRO A 284 0.47 -4.02 -1.53
CA PRO A 284 -0.78 -4.46 -2.13
C PRO A 284 -0.82 -5.94 -2.54
N MET A 285 0.33 -6.52 -2.85
CA MET A 285 0.46 -7.95 -3.12
C MET A 285 0.45 -8.76 -1.82
N LEU A 286 1.13 -8.29 -0.79
CA LEU A 286 1.29 -9.02 0.47
C LEU A 286 -0.01 -9.06 1.29
N ASN A 287 -0.82 -8.00 1.25
CA ASN A 287 -2.07 -7.92 2.00
C ASN A 287 -2.97 -9.16 1.78
N PRO A 288 -3.45 -9.48 0.56
CA PRO A 288 -4.31 -10.63 0.35
C PRO A 288 -3.61 -11.96 0.67
N LEU A 289 -2.30 -12.08 0.44
CA LEU A 289 -1.54 -13.29 0.73
C LEU A 289 -1.47 -13.56 2.23
N VAL A 290 -1.08 -12.57 3.03
CA VAL A 290 -0.94 -12.72 4.48
C VAL A 290 -2.30 -13.03 5.14
N TYR A 291 -3.37 -12.37 4.70
CA TYR A 291 -4.71 -12.62 5.22
C TYR A 291 -5.28 -13.97 4.77
N SER A 292 -5.05 -14.40 3.53
CA SER A 292 -5.56 -15.69 3.03
C SER A 292 -4.80 -16.88 3.60
N LEU A 293 -3.46 -16.82 3.65
CA LEU A 293 -2.64 -17.94 4.14
C LEU A 293 -2.85 -18.24 5.64
N ARG A 294 -3.08 -17.20 6.45
CA ARG A 294 -3.29 -17.37 7.89
C ARG A 294 -4.72 -17.60 8.31
N ASN A 295 -5.70 -17.37 7.45
CA ASN A 295 -7.11 -17.51 7.78
C ASN A 295 -7.70 -18.82 7.23
N LYS A 296 -7.94 -19.78 8.13
CA LYS A 296 -8.52 -21.08 7.80
C LYS A 296 -9.90 -20.99 7.11
N GLU A 297 -10.69 -19.96 7.44
CA GLU A 297 -12.02 -19.77 6.83
C GLU A 297 -11.92 -19.33 5.38
N VAL A 298 -10.99 -18.40 5.09
CA VAL A 298 -10.71 -17.95 3.71
C VAL A 298 -10.15 -19.12 2.88
N LYS A 299 -9.19 -19.88 3.44
CA LYS A 299 -8.63 -21.06 2.77
C LYS A 299 -9.70 -22.09 2.46
N SER A 300 -10.55 -22.45 3.42
CA SER A 300 -11.66 -23.39 3.22
C SER A 300 -12.72 -22.87 2.22
N ALA A 301 -12.98 -21.56 2.20
CA ALA A 301 -13.90 -20.96 1.25
C ALA A 301 -13.33 -20.99 -0.17
N HIS A 302 -12.03 -20.71 -0.34
CA HIS A 302 -11.31 -20.81 -1.60
C HIS A 302 -11.35 -22.24 -2.15
N GLU A 303 -10.99 -23.23 -1.34
CA GLU A 303 -11.02 -24.66 -1.73
C GLU A 303 -12.42 -25.09 -2.20
N LYS A 304 -13.48 -24.61 -1.53
CA LYS A 304 -14.87 -24.92 -1.92
C LYS A 304 -15.30 -24.24 -3.23
N LEU A 305 -14.83 -23.06 -3.51
CA LEU A 305 -15.15 -22.34 -4.75
C LEU A 305 -14.39 -22.95 -5.93
N VAL A 306 -13.09 -23.23 -5.75
CA VAL A 306 -12.25 -23.87 -6.78
C VAL A 306 -12.69 -25.32 -7.00
N GLY A 307 -13.02 -26.09 -5.96
CA GLY A 307 -13.48 -27.48 -6.08
C GLY A 307 -14.89 -27.64 -6.68
N LYS A 308 -15.69 -26.56 -6.72
CA LYS A 308 -17.00 -26.59 -7.42
C LYS A 308 -16.88 -26.31 -8.92
N ASP A 309 -15.82 -25.61 -9.36
CA ASP A 309 -15.63 -25.21 -10.76
C ASP A 309 -14.57 -26.04 -11.51
N SER A 310 -13.86 -26.94 -10.84
CA SER A 310 -12.70 -27.62 -11.46
C SER A 310 -12.94 -29.12 -11.67
N SER A 311 -13.21 -29.48 -12.91
CA SER A 311 -12.66 -30.68 -13.55
C SER A 311 -11.17 -30.51 -13.97
N VAL A 312 -10.49 -29.47 -13.51
CA VAL A 312 -9.06 -29.20 -13.78
C VAL A 312 -8.31 -29.16 -12.46
N HIS A 313 -7.64 -30.27 -12.15
CA HIS A 313 -6.67 -30.39 -11.07
C HIS A 313 -5.44 -29.48 -11.35
N ILE A 314 -5.48 -28.21 -10.96
CA ILE A 314 -4.26 -27.47 -10.67
C ILE A 314 -4.05 -27.60 -9.16
N LYS A 315 -3.15 -28.53 -8.79
CA LYS A 315 -2.80 -28.81 -7.40
C LYS A 315 -2.31 -27.52 -6.73
N GLY A 316 -2.83 -27.22 -5.53
CA GLY A 316 -2.39 -26.13 -4.68
C GLY A 316 -0.91 -26.13 -4.32
N GLU A 317 -0.18 -27.22 -4.60
CA GLU A 317 1.26 -27.39 -4.44
C GLU A 317 2.11 -26.41 -5.27
N VAL A 318 1.60 -25.90 -6.40
CA VAL A 318 2.35 -24.94 -7.24
C VAL A 318 2.34 -23.53 -6.61
N LEU A 319 1.26 -23.15 -5.94
CA LEU A 319 1.18 -21.86 -5.26
C LEU A 319 2.00 -21.87 -3.96
N ASP A 320 1.96 -22.98 -3.21
CA ASP A 320 2.79 -23.17 -2.01
C ASP A 320 4.28 -23.29 -2.35
N ALA A 321 4.66 -23.96 -3.45
CA ALA A 321 6.04 -24.07 -3.90
C ALA A 321 6.62 -22.73 -4.42
N LEU A 322 5.82 -21.91 -5.14
CA LEU A 322 6.26 -20.59 -5.61
C LEU A 322 6.41 -19.57 -4.49
N LEU A 323 5.58 -19.67 -3.44
CA LEU A 323 5.61 -18.73 -2.31
C LEU A 323 6.68 -19.08 -1.26
N ILE A 324 6.98 -20.37 -1.05
CA ILE A 324 7.92 -20.82 -0.02
C ILE A 324 9.36 -20.90 -0.55
N SER A 325 9.57 -21.34 -1.79
CA SER A 325 10.92 -21.49 -2.36
C SER A 325 11.50 -20.16 -2.89
N GLY A 326 10.67 -19.24 -3.38
CA GLY A 326 11.13 -17.96 -3.94
C GLY A 326 11.53 -16.91 -2.89
N PHE A 327 10.86 -16.88 -1.74
CA PHE A 327 11.09 -15.84 -0.72
C PHE A 327 12.10 -16.22 0.36
N LEU A 328 12.32 -17.51 0.64
CA LEU A 328 13.28 -17.97 1.65
C LEU A 328 14.72 -18.16 1.10
N GLN A 329 14.92 -18.13 -0.21
CA GLN A 329 16.25 -18.28 -0.84
C GLN A 329 16.84 -16.99 -1.43
N MET A 330 16.12 -15.87 -1.42
CA MET A 330 16.73 -14.56 -1.68
C MET A 330 17.45 -14.09 -0.43
N ASP A 331 18.71 -14.48 -0.31
CA ASP A 331 19.65 -13.92 0.65
C ASP A 331 19.88 -12.44 0.31
N MET A 332 19.13 -11.56 0.98
CA MET A 332 19.14 -10.11 0.77
C MET A 332 20.50 -9.46 1.04
N LYS A 333 21.50 -10.21 1.48
CA LYS A 333 22.84 -9.69 1.78
C LYS A 333 23.73 -9.46 0.56
N THR A 334 23.46 -10.08 -0.59
CA THR A 334 24.40 -10.08 -1.71
C THR A 334 24.12 -9.03 -2.79
N TYR A 335 22.94 -8.37 -2.80
CA TYR A 335 22.55 -7.45 -3.88
C TYR A 335 22.24 -6.00 -3.45
N ILE A 336 22.33 -5.70 -2.15
CA ILE A 336 22.07 -4.34 -1.63
C ILE A 336 23.36 -3.55 -1.33
N PHE A 337 24.53 -4.22 -1.35
CA PHE A 337 25.83 -3.62 -1.00
C PHE A 337 26.93 -3.78 -2.10
N GLN A 338 26.58 -3.66 -3.36
CA GLN A 338 27.54 -3.33 -4.42
C GLN A 338 27.07 -2.15 -5.24
#